data_7e4dee65deba91ba891205447a7a1c54
#
_entry.id   7e4dee65deba91ba891205447a7a1c54
#
_cell.length_a   1.000
_cell.length_b   1.000
_cell.length_c   1.000
_cell.angle_alpha   90.00
_cell.angle_beta   90.00
_cell.angle_gamma   90.00
#
_symmetry.space_group_name_H-M   'P 1'
#
loop_
_entity.id
_entity.type
_entity.pdbx_description
1 polymer ?
#
loop_
_entity_poly.entity_id
_entity_poly.type
_entity_poly.pdbx_seq_one_letter_code
_entity_poly.pdbx_strand_id
1 'polypeptide(L)'
;FLKDLEDPHYNQIFYVPEVEFNIYDGVAVGMRLHNKSILNKPFTFSTTPMYSSNTGTIVGKFTAFVDDNIREDGKLYHIRYLITGNRFHYTSDAFYTNISPVIQFKFRDRNFRTNKNEFIQLRQVYVQRDKSNLIIDTKTENYNIFNAKYGNYQSEGTKHFSILNDLQIA
;
A
#
# COMPACT_ATOMS: atom_id res chain seq x y z
N PHE A 1 -11.46 -25.51 16.56
CA PHE A 1 -10.31 -24.61 16.30
C PHE A 1 -10.58 -23.56 15.23
N LEU A 2 -11.54 -23.77 14.33
CA LEU A 2 -11.90 -22.82 13.25
C LEU A 2 -13.19 -22.02 13.54
N LYS A 3 -13.91 -22.35 14.63
CA LYS A 3 -15.24 -21.82 14.90
C LYS A 3 -15.26 -20.37 15.39
N ASP A 4 -14.13 -19.86 15.89
CA ASP A 4 -14.02 -18.54 16.51
C ASP A 4 -13.02 -17.62 15.76
N LEU A 5 -12.58 -18.01 14.57
CA LEU A 5 -11.54 -17.29 13.85
C LEU A 5 -12.02 -15.94 13.27
N GLU A 6 -13.32 -15.77 13.02
CA GLU A 6 -13.88 -14.54 12.48
C GLU A 6 -15.28 -14.29 13.05
N ASP A 7 -15.36 -13.42 14.05
CA ASP A 7 -16.63 -12.87 14.50
C ASP A 7 -16.86 -11.51 13.82
N PRO A 8 -17.92 -11.34 13.01
CA PRO A 8 -18.21 -10.07 12.34
C PRO A 8 -18.58 -8.95 13.33
N HIS A 9 -18.92 -9.26 14.58
CA HIS A 9 -19.29 -8.30 15.60
C HIS A 9 -18.10 -7.68 16.34
N TYR A 10 -16.89 -8.24 16.21
CA TYR A 10 -15.70 -7.77 16.88
C TYR A 10 -14.59 -7.38 15.89
N ASN A 11 -13.88 -6.30 16.21
CA ASN A 11 -12.65 -5.93 15.51
C ASN A 11 -11.50 -6.82 16.01
N GLN A 12 -11.21 -7.87 15.27
CA GLN A 12 -10.12 -8.79 15.58
C GLN A 12 -8.80 -8.29 14.98
N ILE A 13 -7.75 -8.39 15.78
CA ILE A 13 -6.37 -8.12 15.34
C ILE A 13 -5.62 -9.44 15.37
N PHE A 14 -5.06 -9.80 14.23
CA PHE A 14 -4.23 -10.99 14.07
C PHE A 14 -2.75 -10.59 14.14
N TYR A 15 -1.93 -11.49 14.66
CA TYR A 15 -0.49 -11.31 14.69
C TYR A 15 0.22 -12.49 14.04
N VAL A 16 1.28 -12.21 13.29
CA VAL A 16 2.12 -13.20 12.63
C VAL A 16 3.57 -12.83 12.86
N PRO A 17 4.39 -13.70 13.49
CA PRO A 17 5.82 -13.47 13.57
C PRO A 17 6.41 -13.32 12.17
N GLU A 18 7.30 -12.34 11.97
CA GLU A 18 7.94 -12.04 10.69
C GLU A 18 9.43 -11.81 10.90
N VAL A 19 10.24 -12.35 9.99
CA VAL A 19 11.69 -12.17 9.98
C VAL A 19 12.08 -11.72 8.58
N GLU A 20 12.82 -10.63 8.49
CA GLU A 20 13.35 -10.10 7.23
C GLU A 20 14.87 -9.95 7.33
N PHE A 21 15.53 -9.90 6.20
CA PHE A 21 16.95 -9.67 6.10
C PHE A 21 17.25 -8.50 5.16
N ASN A 22 18.06 -7.58 5.64
CA ASN A 22 18.62 -6.49 4.85
C ASN A 22 20.12 -6.41 5.16
N ILE A 23 20.97 -6.13 4.17
CA ILE A 23 22.42 -6.06 4.33
C ILE A 23 22.84 -5.11 5.47
N TYR A 24 22.15 -3.99 5.64
CA TYR A 24 22.49 -2.98 6.64
C TYR A 24 21.81 -3.23 7.99
N ASP A 25 20.56 -3.68 7.95
CA ASP A 25 19.77 -4.00 9.15
C ASP A 25 20.15 -5.36 9.75
N GLY A 26 20.79 -6.24 8.96
CA GLY A 26 21.00 -7.63 9.34
C GLY A 26 19.69 -8.41 9.38
N VAL A 27 19.54 -9.26 10.37
CA VAL A 27 18.29 -9.96 10.64
C VAL A 27 17.38 -9.02 11.43
N ALA A 28 16.24 -8.70 10.89
CA ALA A 28 15.19 -7.95 11.56
C ALA A 28 14.07 -8.90 11.98
N VAL A 29 13.74 -8.90 13.26
CA VAL A 29 12.70 -9.75 13.85
C VAL A 29 11.55 -8.87 14.33
N GLY A 30 10.34 -9.26 14.00
CA GLY A 30 9.18 -8.49 14.37
C GLY A 30 7.89 -9.25 14.28
N MET A 31 6.80 -8.52 14.23
CA MET A 31 5.47 -9.08 14.21
C MET A 31 4.57 -8.26 13.29
N ARG A 32 3.92 -8.92 12.37
CA ARG A 32 2.87 -8.30 11.57
C ARG A 32 1.56 -8.33 12.33
N LEU A 33 1.01 -7.14 12.56
CA LEU A 33 -0.30 -6.92 13.14
C LEU A 33 -1.26 -6.50 12.03
N HIS A 34 -2.40 -7.17 11.90
CA HIS A 34 -3.40 -6.83 10.89
C HIS A 34 -4.82 -7.19 11.33
N ASN A 35 -5.80 -6.50 10.76
CA ASN A 35 -7.22 -6.84 10.92
C ASN A 35 -7.82 -7.49 9.67
N LYS A 36 -6.98 -7.90 8.72
CA LYS A 36 -7.41 -8.51 7.45
C LYS A 36 -8.01 -9.89 7.72
N SER A 37 -9.24 -10.08 7.29
CA SER A 37 -10.01 -11.32 7.41
C SER A 37 -10.60 -11.73 6.05
N ILE A 38 -11.31 -12.86 5.99
CA ILE A 38 -12.04 -13.30 4.79
C ILE A 38 -13.21 -12.34 4.51
N LEU A 39 -13.79 -11.77 5.57
CA LEU A 39 -14.86 -10.79 5.43
C LEU A 39 -14.31 -9.42 5.03
N ASN A 40 -14.96 -8.79 4.05
CA ASN A 40 -14.61 -7.44 3.65
C ASN A 40 -14.99 -6.43 4.73
N LYS A 41 -13.98 -5.81 5.32
CA LYS A 41 -14.14 -4.72 6.29
C LYS A 41 -13.94 -3.38 5.59
N PRO A 42 -14.71 -2.34 5.96
CA PRO A 42 -14.53 -1.01 5.38
C PRO A 42 -13.15 -0.42 5.66
N PHE A 43 -12.57 -0.74 6.82
CA PHE A 43 -11.21 -0.33 7.20
C PHE A 43 -10.33 -1.56 7.37
N THR A 44 -9.19 -1.57 6.69
CA THR A 44 -8.18 -2.63 6.78
C THR A 44 -6.81 -2.02 7.00
N PHE A 45 -6.05 -2.61 7.92
CA PHE A 45 -4.67 -2.22 8.16
C PHE A 45 -3.75 -3.42 8.32
N SER A 46 -2.48 -3.20 8.07
CA SER A 46 -1.39 -4.12 8.35
C SER A 46 -0.15 -3.31 8.69
N THR A 47 0.48 -3.60 9.81
CA THR A 47 1.75 -2.97 10.22
C THR A 47 2.71 -4.04 10.69
N THR A 48 3.97 -3.90 10.30
CA THR A 48 5.04 -4.85 10.64
C THR A 48 6.22 -4.07 11.25
N PRO A 49 6.16 -3.72 12.54
CA PRO A 49 7.32 -3.23 13.26
C PRO A 49 8.33 -4.37 13.46
N MET A 50 9.60 -4.10 13.18
CA MET A 50 10.70 -5.05 13.31
C MET A 50 11.88 -4.39 14.00
N TYR A 51 12.60 -5.18 14.80
CA TYR A 51 13.83 -4.77 15.45
C TYR A 51 15.03 -5.32 14.66
N SER A 52 15.90 -4.42 14.24
CA SER A 52 17.11 -4.72 13.48
C SER A 52 18.23 -5.18 14.41
N SER A 53 18.87 -6.32 14.10
CA SER A 53 19.96 -6.88 14.89
C SER A 53 21.27 -6.09 14.76
N ASN A 54 21.54 -5.50 13.60
CA ASN A 54 22.82 -4.79 13.36
C ASN A 54 22.77 -3.34 13.86
N THR A 55 21.65 -2.67 13.67
CA THR A 55 21.55 -1.24 13.97
C THR A 55 20.89 -0.97 15.32
N GLY A 56 20.22 -1.97 15.91
CA GLY A 56 19.53 -1.82 17.20
C GLY A 56 18.32 -0.88 17.12
N THR A 57 17.75 -0.68 15.94
CA THR A 57 16.68 0.29 15.70
C THR A 57 15.40 -0.39 15.23
N ILE A 58 14.29 0.36 15.27
CA ILE A 58 13.01 -0.11 14.76
C ILE A 58 12.89 0.28 13.29
N VAL A 59 12.67 -0.73 12.45
CA VAL A 59 12.39 -0.65 11.02
C VAL A 59 11.03 -1.27 10.74
N GLY A 60 10.52 -1.16 9.53
CA GLY A 60 9.30 -1.87 9.17
C GLY A 60 8.45 -1.17 8.11
N LYS A 61 7.24 -1.69 7.96
CA LYS A 61 6.31 -1.27 6.93
C LYS A 61 4.89 -1.22 7.47
N PHE A 62 4.06 -0.39 6.83
CA PHE A 62 2.63 -0.35 7.13
C PHE A 62 1.81 -0.13 5.87
N THR A 63 0.58 -0.58 5.92
CA THR A 63 -0.46 -0.35 4.91
C THR A 63 -1.78 -0.18 5.63
N ALA A 64 -2.55 0.83 5.27
CA ALA A 64 -3.91 1.00 5.75
C ALA A 64 -4.79 1.49 4.60
N PHE A 65 -6.01 0.99 4.51
CA PHE A 65 -6.96 1.47 3.53
C PHE A 65 -8.40 1.46 4.05
N VAL A 66 -9.19 2.35 3.46
CA VAL A 66 -10.64 2.44 3.66
C VAL A 66 -11.29 2.25 2.30
N ASP A 67 -12.26 1.35 2.23
CA ASP A 67 -13.10 1.10 1.07
C ASP A 67 -14.49 1.70 1.31
N ASP A 68 -14.86 2.65 0.46
CA ASP A 68 -16.19 3.24 0.44
C ASP A 68 -16.95 2.76 -0.80
N ASN A 69 -18.05 2.06 -0.58
CA ASN A 69 -18.91 1.53 -1.63
C ASN A 69 -20.13 2.44 -1.80
N ILE A 70 -20.15 3.19 -2.88
CA ILE A 70 -21.24 4.12 -3.22
C ILE A 70 -22.41 3.30 -3.75
N ARG A 71 -23.56 3.38 -3.05
CA ARG A 71 -24.77 2.61 -3.38
C ARG A 71 -25.70 3.33 -4.35
N GLU A 72 -25.37 4.55 -4.74
CA GLU A 72 -26.19 5.33 -5.68
C GLU A 72 -26.08 4.78 -7.11
N ASP A 73 -27.13 5.03 -7.93
CA ASP A 73 -27.20 4.61 -9.34
C ASP A 73 -26.24 5.40 -10.26
N GLY A 74 -25.08 5.77 -9.76
CA GLY A 74 -24.04 6.47 -10.48
C GLY A 74 -23.04 5.55 -11.18
N LYS A 75 -22.22 6.14 -12.04
CA LYS A 75 -21.09 5.43 -12.64
C LYS A 75 -19.99 5.12 -11.61
N LEU A 76 -19.73 6.04 -10.68
CA LEU A 76 -18.79 5.85 -9.59
C LEU A 76 -19.41 4.92 -8.55
N TYR A 77 -18.79 3.77 -8.29
CA TYR A 77 -19.32 2.78 -7.36
C TYR A 77 -18.41 2.47 -6.17
N HIS A 78 -17.12 2.83 -6.26
CA HIS A 78 -16.17 2.50 -5.22
C HIS A 78 -15.04 3.52 -5.16
N ILE A 79 -14.73 3.97 -3.96
CA ILE A 79 -13.58 4.82 -3.66
C ILE A 79 -12.72 4.08 -2.65
N ARG A 80 -11.42 3.99 -2.92
CA ARG A 80 -10.42 3.47 -1.97
C ARG A 80 -9.45 4.55 -1.59
N TYR A 81 -9.31 4.77 -0.31
CA TYR A 81 -8.26 5.57 0.30
C TYR A 81 -7.22 4.63 0.88
N LEU A 82 -6.00 4.70 0.38
CA LEU A 82 -4.90 3.82 0.76
C LEU A 82 -3.71 4.66 1.19
N ILE A 83 -3.04 4.25 2.25
CA ILE A 83 -1.73 4.77 2.64
C ILE A 83 -0.79 3.61 2.89
N THR A 84 0.41 3.69 2.31
CA THR A 84 1.50 2.74 2.55
C THR A 84 2.72 3.49 3.01
N GLY A 85 3.57 2.83 3.78
CA GLY A 85 4.86 3.37 4.13
C GLY A 85 5.82 2.29 4.57
N ASN A 86 7.10 2.58 4.44
CA ASN A 86 8.18 1.74 4.91
C ASN A 86 9.35 2.59 5.40
N ARG A 87 10.11 2.02 6.32
CA ARG A 87 11.36 2.57 6.84
C ARG A 87 12.37 1.47 7.04
N PHE A 88 13.55 1.64 6.47
CA PHE A 88 14.66 0.70 6.58
C PHE A 88 15.99 1.45 6.40
N HIS A 89 17.09 0.82 6.79
CA HIS A 89 18.43 1.37 6.55
C HIS A 89 18.87 1.10 5.11
N TYR A 90 19.33 2.14 4.42
CA TYR A 90 20.01 2.02 3.12
C TYR A 90 21.52 2.13 3.23
N THR A 91 22.03 2.50 4.42
CA THR A 91 23.42 2.40 4.88
C THR A 91 23.39 2.09 6.37
N SER A 92 24.53 1.79 7.00
CA SER A 92 24.58 1.44 8.42
C SER A 92 24.17 2.58 9.37
N ASP A 93 24.20 3.82 8.91
CA ASP A 93 23.95 5.05 9.70
C ASP A 93 22.78 5.91 9.20
N ALA A 94 22.10 5.50 8.13
CA ALA A 94 21.08 6.34 7.52
C ALA A 94 19.83 5.57 7.06
N PHE A 95 18.67 6.17 7.33
CA PHE A 95 17.36 5.63 6.98
C PHE A 95 16.88 6.10 5.61
N TYR A 96 16.13 5.20 4.98
CA TYR A 96 15.21 5.51 3.90
C TYR A 96 13.79 5.39 4.44
N THR A 97 13.01 6.44 4.30
CA THR A 97 11.60 6.47 4.68
C THR A 97 10.76 6.83 3.45
N ASN A 98 9.71 6.06 3.22
CA ASN A 98 8.77 6.28 2.13
C ASN A 98 7.35 6.27 2.70
N ILE A 99 6.54 7.27 2.31
CA ILE A 99 5.10 7.33 2.62
C ILE A 99 4.36 7.63 1.32
N SER A 100 3.34 6.82 1.02
CA SER A 100 2.63 6.90 -0.25
C SER A 100 1.11 6.83 -0.03
N PRO A 101 0.43 7.98 0.11
CA PRO A 101 -1.03 8.04 0.03
C PRO A 101 -1.52 7.85 -1.41
N VAL A 102 -2.64 7.16 -1.54
CA VAL A 102 -3.29 6.85 -2.81
C VAL A 102 -4.80 7.03 -2.67
N ILE A 103 -5.43 7.62 -3.67
CA ILE A 103 -6.88 7.64 -3.81
C ILE A 103 -7.22 6.97 -5.14
N GLN A 104 -8.12 5.99 -5.11
CA GLN A 104 -8.56 5.28 -6.30
C GLN A 104 -10.08 5.36 -6.43
N PHE A 105 -10.53 5.81 -7.58
CA PHE A 105 -11.93 5.87 -7.99
C PHE A 105 -12.19 4.77 -9.01
N LYS A 106 -13.21 3.93 -8.78
CA LYS A 106 -13.62 2.90 -9.73
C LYS A 106 -15.00 3.19 -10.27
N PHE A 107 -15.13 3.05 -11.58
CA PHE A 107 -16.35 3.33 -12.31
C PHE A 107 -16.87 2.05 -12.96
N ARG A 108 -18.19 1.90 -12.95
CA ARG A 108 -18.91 0.81 -13.61
C ARG A 108 -19.71 1.34 -14.80
N ASP A 109 -19.95 0.47 -15.76
CA ASP A 109 -20.93 0.74 -16.81
C ASP A 109 -22.35 0.55 -16.25
N ARG A 110 -23.34 1.27 -16.80
CA ARG A 110 -24.76 1.05 -16.49
C ARG A 110 -25.24 -0.33 -16.93
N ASN A 111 -24.61 -0.91 -17.93
CA ASN A 111 -24.94 -2.24 -18.39
C ASN A 111 -24.14 -3.28 -17.59
N PHE A 112 -24.80 -3.98 -16.66
CA PHE A 112 -24.20 -5.03 -15.82
C PHE A 112 -23.62 -6.24 -16.59
N ARG A 113 -23.93 -6.35 -17.89
CA ARG A 113 -23.41 -7.43 -18.74
C ARG A 113 -22.04 -7.08 -19.37
N THR A 114 -21.61 -5.83 -19.27
CA THR A 114 -20.30 -5.44 -19.78
C THR A 114 -19.22 -5.70 -18.71
N ASN A 115 -18.15 -6.36 -19.09
CA ASN A 115 -16.95 -6.55 -18.26
C ASN A 115 -16.01 -5.33 -18.36
N LYS A 116 -16.59 -4.11 -18.41
CA LYS A 116 -15.83 -2.87 -18.46
C LYS A 116 -15.46 -2.45 -17.04
N ASN A 117 -14.17 -2.32 -16.78
CA ASN A 117 -13.61 -1.78 -15.55
C ASN A 117 -12.83 -0.51 -15.87
N GLU A 118 -13.23 0.58 -15.27
CA GLU A 118 -12.60 1.88 -15.44
C GLU A 118 -12.18 2.41 -14.07
N PHE A 119 -10.96 2.97 -13.98
CA PHE A 119 -10.49 3.55 -12.73
C PHE A 119 -9.59 4.76 -12.96
N ILE A 120 -9.59 5.66 -12.00
CA ILE A 120 -8.62 6.75 -11.84
C ILE A 120 -7.91 6.53 -10.51
N GLN A 121 -6.60 6.62 -10.50
CA GLN A 121 -5.78 6.53 -9.31
C GLN A 121 -4.85 7.73 -9.23
N LEU A 122 -4.88 8.40 -8.10
CA LEU A 122 -3.95 9.48 -7.75
C LEU A 122 -3.06 8.99 -6.62
N ARG A 123 -1.77 9.08 -6.80
CA ARG A 123 -0.76 8.64 -5.84
C ARG A 123 0.26 9.74 -5.62
N GLN A 124 0.55 10.01 -4.37
CA GLN A 124 1.65 10.86 -3.96
C GLN A 124 2.70 9.97 -3.28
N VAL A 125 3.97 10.17 -3.59
CA VAL A 125 5.08 9.44 -2.97
C VAL A 125 6.03 10.44 -2.34
N TYR A 126 6.14 10.39 -1.02
CA TYR A 126 7.12 11.17 -0.25
C TYR A 126 8.29 10.27 0.11
N VAL A 127 9.48 10.65 -0.31
CA VAL A 127 10.71 9.94 0.02
C VAL A 127 11.62 10.86 0.81
N GLN A 128 12.02 10.38 1.99
CA GLN A 128 13.01 11.02 2.83
C GLN A 128 14.21 10.09 2.98
N ARG A 129 15.40 10.64 2.75
CA ARG A 129 16.67 9.95 2.98
C ARG A 129 17.48 10.74 4.00
N ASP A 130 17.93 10.08 5.04
CA ASP A 130 18.87 10.66 5.97
C ASP A 130 20.27 10.76 5.33
N LYS A 131 21.06 11.74 5.75
CA LYS A 131 22.45 11.84 5.28
C LYS A 131 23.29 10.72 5.92
N SER A 132 24.08 10.05 5.10
CA SER A 132 25.06 9.08 5.55
C SER A 132 26.47 9.70 5.56
N ASN A 133 27.20 9.45 6.64
CA ASN A 133 28.62 9.84 6.71
C ASN A 133 29.53 8.91 5.88
N LEU A 134 29.01 7.78 5.42
CA LEU A 134 29.76 6.77 4.65
C LEU A 134 29.71 7.01 3.14
N ILE A 135 28.80 7.85 2.67
CA ILE A 135 28.62 8.16 1.25
C ILE A 135 29.13 9.57 0.98
N ILE A 136 30.14 9.67 0.13
CA ILE A 136 30.82 10.94 -0.22
C ILE A 136 29.89 11.88 -1.01
N ASP A 137 28.92 11.36 -1.73
CA ASP A 137 27.94 12.15 -2.47
C ASP A 137 26.78 12.58 -1.53
N THR A 138 26.91 13.81 -1.04
CA THR A 138 26.06 14.37 0.03
C THR A 138 24.71 14.91 -0.41
N LYS A 139 24.30 14.71 -1.64
CA LYS A 139 22.97 15.10 -2.11
C LYS A 139 21.93 14.05 -1.73
N THR A 140 21.62 13.99 -0.45
CA THR A 140 20.41 13.30 -0.01
C THR A 140 19.21 14.19 -0.35
N GLU A 141 18.64 14.00 -1.49
CA GLU A 141 17.46 14.74 -1.90
C GLU A 141 16.23 14.02 -1.38
N ASN A 142 15.51 14.69 -0.48
CA ASN A 142 14.11 14.38 -0.25
C ASN A 142 13.37 14.72 -1.53
N TYR A 143 12.60 13.81 -2.04
CA TYR A 143 11.84 14.04 -3.25
C TYR A 143 10.39 13.64 -3.09
N ASN A 144 9.59 14.22 -3.94
CA ASN A 144 8.15 14.07 -3.92
C ASN A 144 7.67 13.78 -5.35
N ILE A 145 6.98 12.67 -5.54
CA ILE A 145 6.49 12.25 -6.85
C ILE A 145 4.97 12.21 -6.80
N PHE A 146 4.34 12.90 -7.74
CA PHE A 146 2.91 12.76 -8.01
C PHE A 146 2.70 11.86 -9.23
N ASN A 147 1.83 10.87 -9.07
CA ASN A 147 1.46 9.95 -10.13
C ASN A 147 -0.06 9.92 -10.30
N ALA A 148 -0.52 10.16 -11.52
CA ALA A 148 -1.92 10.04 -11.91
C ALA A 148 -2.06 8.94 -12.95
N LYS A 149 -2.89 7.94 -12.66
CA LYS A 149 -3.10 6.78 -13.51
C LYS A 149 -4.56 6.63 -13.87
N TYR A 150 -4.83 6.47 -15.15
CA TYR A 150 -6.13 6.13 -15.69
C TYR A 150 -6.06 4.76 -16.35
N GLY A 151 -6.99 3.88 -16.02
CA GLY A 151 -7.11 2.57 -16.65
C GLY A 151 -8.54 2.31 -17.11
N ASN A 152 -8.65 1.75 -18.29
CA ASN A 152 -9.91 1.27 -18.86
C ASN A 152 -9.66 -0.11 -19.49
N TYR A 153 -10.32 -1.11 -18.93
CA TYR A 153 -10.21 -2.50 -19.37
C TYR A 153 -11.58 -3.00 -19.76
N GLN A 154 -11.68 -3.56 -20.94
CA GLN A 154 -12.88 -4.22 -21.42
C GLN A 154 -12.52 -5.61 -21.91
N SER A 155 -13.25 -6.63 -21.47
CA SER A 155 -13.09 -8.01 -21.89
C SER A 155 -14.44 -8.57 -22.32
N GLU A 156 -14.59 -8.83 -23.61
CA GLU A 156 -15.80 -9.43 -24.18
C GLU A 156 -15.39 -10.69 -24.97
N GLY A 157 -15.62 -11.86 -24.37
CA GLY A 157 -15.31 -13.14 -25.01
C GLY A 157 -13.84 -13.24 -25.46
N THR A 158 -13.63 -13.20 -26.77
CA THR A 158 -12.30 -13.25 -27.41
C THR A 158 -11.64 -11.88 -27.61
N LYS A 159 -12.34 -10.78 -27.31
CA LYS A 159 -11.82 -9.41 -27.51
C LYS A 159 -11.41 -8.80 -26.20
N HIS A 160 -10.15 -8.39 -26.11
CA HIS A 160 -9.62 -7.64 -24.98
C HIS A 160 -9.22 -6.25 -25.45
N PHE A 161 -9.68 -5.24 -24.76
CA PHE A 161 -9.31 -3.86 -24.97
C PHE A 161 -8.79 -3.29 -23.66
N SER A 162 -7.59 -2.70 -23.67
CA SER A 162 -7.04 -2.02 -22.50
C SER A 162 -6.38 -0.71 -22.89
N ILE A 163 -6.70 0.35 -22.17
CA ILE A 163 -5.98 1.63 -22.21
C ILE A 163 -5.43 1.86 -20.81
N LEU A 164 -4.15 2.13 -20.73
CA LEU A 164 -3.48 2.54 -19.50
C LEU A 164 -2.68 3.81 -19.79
N ASN A 165 -3.06 4.92 -19.17
CA ASN A 165 -2.29 6.17 -19.15
C ASN A 165 -1.69 6.36 -17.77
N ASP A 166 -0.40 6.65 -17.71
CA ASP A 166 0.35 6.90 -16.48
C ASP A 166 1.13 8.19 -16.64
N LEU A 167 0.81 9.20 -15.82
CA LEU A 167 1.49 10.48 -15.77
C LEU A 167 2.24 10.59 -14.45
N GLN A 168 3.53 10.84 -14.53
CA GLN A 168 4.39 11.03 -13.36
C GLN A 168 5.07 12.39 -13.43
N ILE A 169 5.02 13.12 -12.30
CA ILE A 169 5.67 14.43 -12.11
C ILE A 169 6.50 14.31 -10.83
N ALA A 170 7.78 14.65 -10.91
CA ALA A 170 8.74 14.64 -9.81
C ALA A 170 9.14 16.08 -9.42
#